data_6af8d0212aca5d1f915fa67920315ca4
#
_entry.id   6af8d0212aca5d1f915fa67920315ca4
#
_cell.length_a   1.000
_cell.length_b   1.000
_cell.length_c   1.000
_cell.angle_alpha   90.00
_cell.angle_beta   90.00
_cell.angle_gamma   90.00
#
_symmetry.space_group_name_H-M   'P 1'
#
loop_
_entity.id
_entity.type
_entity.pdbx_description
1 polymer ?
#
loop_
_entity_poly.entity_id
_entity_poly.type
_entity_poly.pdbx_seq_one_letter_code
_entity_poly.pdbx_strand_id
1 'polypeptide(L)'
;MNVKGVFSGLTETDLTQRGKEQAKATGRKLKQKKPSIDLIVCSPSRRTYDTAKLIARELGYPEDRIIKNKLLVERGYGELEGKFGQEFWQRSSFKDLDNVPNAETVPQMAKRAQKAYEYLININQDNVLVVSHGSFGRALIRIVKEIPHEHEYNDQHRLDFRIGNAEIVELI
;
A
#
# COMPACT_ATOMS: atom_id res chain seq x y z
N MET A 1 11.51 -2.21 7.84
CA MET A 1 12.03 -3.20 6.90
C MET A 1 12.40 -2.60 5.54
N ASN A 2 11.66 -1.64 4.99
CA ASN A 2 12.12 -0.88 3.80
C ASN A 2 13.55 -0.31 3.96
N VAL A 3 13.95 0.04 5.18
CA VAL A 3 15.30 0.53 5.51
C VAL A 3 16.36 -0.57 5.46
N LYS A 4 15.97 -1.83 5.64
CA LYS A 4 16.89 -2.99 5.68
C LYS A 4 16.94 -3.78 4.38
N GLY A 5 16.17 -3.39 3.33
CA GLY A 5 16.11 -4.15 2.08
C GLY A 5 15.58 -5.58 2.22
N VAL A 6 14.71 -5.81 3.19
CA VAL A 6 14.13 -7.13 3.49
C VAL A 6 12.73 -7.21 2.89
N PHE A 7 12.37 -8.36 2.30
CA PHE A 7 11.00 -8.63 1.90
C PHE A 7 10.04 -8.59 3.09
N SER A 8 9.06 -7.72 3.02
CA SER A 8 8.13 -7.45 4.11
C SER A 8 6.73 -7.21 3.55
N GLY A 9 6.11 -8.28 3.14
CA GLY A 9 4.73 -8.28 2.67
C GLY A 9 3.75 -8.40 3.83
N LEU A 10 3.49 -9.62 4.24
CA LEU A 10 2.56 -9.95 5.32
C LEU A 10 3.20 -9.95 6.70
N THR A 11 4.53 -9.92 6.77
CA THR A 11 5.25 -9.85 8.04
C THR A 11 4.93 -8.58 8.80
N GLU A 12 4.55 -8.71 10.06
CA GLU A 12 4.27 -7.57 10.93
C GLU A 12 5.55 -6.81 11.31
N THR A 13 5.49 -5.50 11.17
CA THR A 13 6.60 -4.60 11.49
C THR A 13 6.09 -3.30 12.06
N ASP A 14 6.84 -2.73 12.98
CA ASP A 14 6.55 -1.41 13.53
C ASP A 14 7.03 -0.29 12.58
N LEU A 15 6.39 0.87 12.69
CA LEU A 15 6.90 2.08 12.06
C LEU A 15 8.21 2.52 12.72
N THR A 16 9.20 2.86 11.88
CA THR A 16 10.40 3.55 12.33
C THR A 16 10.05 4.97 12.80
N GLN A 17 10.93 5.62 13.58
CA GLN A 17 10.73 7.00 13.97
C GLN A 17 10.55 7.91 12.74
N ARG A 18 11.38 7.73 11.71
CA ARG A 18 11.22 8.43 10.43
C ARG A 18 9.85 8.18 9.77
N GLY A 19 9.35 6.94 9.80
CA GLY A 19 8.02 6.60 9.28
C GLY A 19 6.89 7.32 10.02
N LYS A 20 7.00 7.44 11.34
CA LYS A 20 6.03 8.21 12.16
C LYS A 20 6.03 9.69 11.79
N GLU A 21 7.20 10.29 11.58
CA GLU A 21 7.34 11.69 11.16
C GLU A 21 6.77 11.93 9.76
N GLN A 22 7.04 11.01 8.83
CA GLN A 22 6.45 11.04 7.48
C GLN A 22 4.93 10.98 7.52
N ALA A 23 4.34 10.07 8.31
CA ALA A 23 2.89 9.95 8.47
C ALA A 23 2.26 11.25 9.01
N LYS A 24 2.86 11.86 10.04
CA LYS A 24 2.40 13.17 10.57
C LYS A 24 2.50 14.26 9.51
N ALA A 25 3.63 14.33 8.79
CA ALA A 25 3.81 15.32 7.73
C ALA A 25 2.74 15.18 6.62
N THR A 26 2.40 13.93 6.25
CA THR A 26 1.33 13.64 5.30
C THR A 26 -0.03 14.10 5.81
N GLY A 27 -0.36 13.83 7.10
CA GLY A 27 -1.58 14.32 7.71
C GLY A 27 -1.70 15.85 7.67
N ARG A 28 -0.61 16.57 8.00
CA ARG A 28 -0.57 18.04 7.91
C ARG A 28 -0.76 18.55 6.47
N LYS A 29 -0.15 17.90 5.47
CA LYS A 29 -0.35 18.25 4.06
C LYS A 29 -1.80 18.05 3.61
N LEU A 30 -2.42 16.94 4.00
CA LEU A 30 -3.84 16.68 3.70
C LEU A 30 -4.73 17.75 4.34
N LYS A 31 -4.50 18.10 5.60
CA LYS A 31 -5.24 19.15 6.30
C LYS A 31 -5.16 20.51 5.58
N GLN A 32 -4.00 20.85 5.01
CA GLN A 32 -3.80 22.10 4.28
C GLN A 32 -4.50 22.11 2.91
N LYS A 33 -4.56 20.96 2.22
CA LYS A 33 -5.22 20.85 0.91
C LYS A 33 -6.74 20.93 0.95
N LYS A 34 -7.32 20.78 2.12
CA LYS A 34 -8.78 20.86 2.37
C LYS A 34 -9.69 19.94 1.53
N PRO A 35 -9.55 18.65 1.47
CA PRO A 35 -10.75 17.86 1.54
C PRO A 35 -11.03 17.53 3.01
N SER A 36 -12.27 17.69 3.46
CA SER A 36 -12.72 16.98 4.65
C SER A 36 -12.61 15.50 4.36
N ILE A 37 -11.77 14.76 5.06
CA ILE A 37 -11.73 13.31 4.92
C ILE A 37 -12.94 12.73 5.67
N ASP A 38 -13.83 12.09 4.93
CA ASP A 38 -15.08 11.55 5.46
C ASP A 38 -14.89 10.15 6.02
N LEU A 39 -13.95 9.38 5.44
CA LEU A 39 -13.64 8.03 5.87
C LEU A 39 -12.14 7.71 5.69
N ILE A 40 -11.57 6.99 6.67
CA ILE A 40 -10.23 6.39 6.56
C ILE A 40 -10.38 4.88 6.53
N VAL A 41 -9.92 4.25 5.45
CA VAL A 41 -9.83 2.79 5.29
C VAL A 41 -8.36 2.40 5.20
N CYS A 42 -7.92 1.42 5.98
CA CYS A 42 -6.51 1.01 5.97
C CYS A 42 -6.32 -0.51 5.92
N SER A 43 -5.13 -0.93 5.49
CA SER A 43 -4.67 -2.29 5.71
C SER A 43 -4.62 -2.59 7.23
N PRO A 44 -4.96 -3.82 7.66
CA PRO A 44 -4.88 -4.20 9.07
C PRO A 44 -3.45 -4.32 9.60
N SER A 45 -2.42 -4.36 8.74
CA SER A 45 -1.02 -4.45 9.17
C SER A 45 -0.65 -3.30 10.11
N ARG A 46 0.10 -3.62 11.18
CA ARG A 46 0.44 -2.65 12.23
C ARG A 46 1.02 -1.35 11.67
N ARG A 47 1.98 -1.43 10.74
CA ARG A 47 2.61 -0.24 10.13
C ARG A 47 1.63 0.68 9.42
N THR A 48 0.66 0.14 8.68
CA THR A 48 -0.35 0.94 7.98
C THR A 48 -1.43 1.47 8.90
N TYR A 49 -1.85 0.68 9.87
CA TYR A 49 -2.82 1.14 10.88
C TYR A 49 -2.23 2.26 11.75
N ASP A 50 -0.96 2.14 12.18
CA ASP A 50 -0.29 3.20 12.92
C ASP A 50 -0.07 4.46 12.06
N THR A 51 0.22 4.29 10.75
CA THR A 51 0.24 5.42 9.79
C THR A 51 -1.12 6.10 9.72
N ALA A 52 -2.20 5.33 9.57
CA ALA A 52 -3.57 5.86 9.50
C ALA A 52 -3.95 6.64 10.78
N LYS A 53 -3.62 6.12 11.96
CA LYS A 53 -3.84 6.81 13.25
C LYS A 53 -3.08 8.14 13.34
N LEU A 54 -1.81 8.15 12.92
CA LEU A 54 -1.01 9.38 12.95
C LEU A 54 -1.55 10.45 12.00
N ILE A 55 -2.02 10.03 10.81
CA ILE A 55 -2.71 10.93 9.86
C ILE A 55 -4.03 11.42 10.46
N ALA A 56 -4.84 10.52 11.01
CA ALA A 56 -6.14 10.83 11.62
C ALA A 56 -6.01 11.93 12.72
N ARG A 57 -5.01 11.80 13.58
CA ARG A 57 -4.71 12.81 14.63
C ARG A 57 -4.44 14.20 14.06
N GLU A 58 -3.65 14.29 13.01
CA GLU A 58 -3.34 15.59 12.37
C GLU A 58 -4.57 16.19 11.70
N LEU A 59 -5.49 15.35 11.17
CA LEU A 59 -6.74 15.74 10.56
C LEU A 59 -7.84 16.11 11.59
N GLY A 60 -7.72 15.65 12.84
CA GLY A 60 -8.80 15.69 13.84
C GLY A 60 -9.87 14.62 13.59
N TYR A 61 -9.53 13.54 12.87
CA TYR A 61 -10.43 12.43 12.57
C TYR A 61 -10.42 11.40 13.72
N PRO A 62 -11.59 10.89 14.18
CA PRO A 62 -11.67 9.92 15.26
C PRO A 62 -10.99 8.57 14.89
N GLU A 63 -10.02 8.13 15.69
CA GLU A 63 -9.25 6.91 15.40
C GLU A 63 -10.11 5.63 15.44
N ASP A 64 -11.14 5.59 16.26
CA ASP A 64 -12.09 4.50 16.40
C ASP A 64 -12.99 4.32 15.16
N ARG A 65 -13.08 5.33 14.31
CA ARG A 65 -13.79 5.27 13.02
C ARG A 65 -12.92 4.78 11.85
N ILE A 66 -11.65 4.48 12.07
CA ILE A 66 -10.77 3.93 11.04
C ILE A 66 -11.19 2.49 10.74
N ILE A 67 -11.54 2.21 9.48
CA ILE A 67 -11.92 0.88 9.02
C ILE A 67 -10.68 0.10 8.57
N LYS A 68 -10.51 -1.12 9.07
CA LYS A 68 -9.49 -2.07 8.61
C LYS A 68 -10.07 -3.00 7.54
N ASN A 69 -9.43 -3.08 6.37
CA ASN A 69 -9.86 -3.96 5.31
C ASN A 69 -8.71 -4.87 4.84
N LYS A 70 -8.93 -6.19 4.91
CA LYS A 70 -7.94 -7.22 4.52
C LYS A 70 -7.61 -7.20 3.02
N LEU A 71 -8.46 -6.64 2.17
CA LEU A 71 -8.16 -6.47 0.75
C LEU A 71 -6.98 -5.53 0.50
N LEU A 72 -6.65 -4.67 1.46
CA LEU A 72 -5.60 -3.64 1.35
C LEU A 72 -4.22 -4.09 1.85
N VAL A 73 -4.02 -5.36 2.22
CA VAL A 73 -2.71 -5.87 2.67
C VAL A 73 -1.67 -5.81 1.56
N GLU A 74 -0.39 -5.82 1.93
CA GLU A 74 0.71 -5.87 0.97
C GLU A 74 0.72 -7.19 0.19
N ARG A 75 1.47 -7.26 -0.91
CA ARG A 75 1.79 -8.51 -1.59
C ARG A 75 2.45 -9.47 -0.61
N GLY A 76 1.95 -10.71 -0.54
CA GLY A 76 2.62 -11.78 0.16
C GLY A 76 3.84 -12.27 -0.64
N TYR A 77 5.00 -12.34 -0.01
CA TYR A 77 6.24 -12.80 -0.67
C TYR A 77 6.58 -14.26 -0.37
N GLY A 78 5.66 -15.01 0.26
CA GLY A 78 5.82 -16.43 0.52
C GLY A 78 7.12 -16.74 1.27
N GLU A 79 7.93 -17.67 0.75
CA GLU A 79 9.18 -18.08 1.39
C GLU A 79 10.28 -17.00 1.41
N LEU A 80 10.09 -15.87 0.72
CA LEU A 80 10.99 -14.72 0.80
C LEU A 80 10.68 -13.78 1.96
N GLU A 81 9.54 -13.93 2.65
CA GLU A 81 9.23 -13.10 3.81
C GLU A 81 10.37 -13.08 4.83
N GLY A 82 10.82 -11.89 5.21
CA GLY A 82 11.92 -11.69 6.14
C GLY A 82 13.33 -11.87 5.57
N LYS A 83 13.49 -12.35 4.33
CA LYS A 83 14.81 -12.51 3.69
C LYS A 83 15.29 -11.21 3.06
N PHE A 84 16.61 -11.04 2.95
CA PHE A 84 17.19 -9.89 2.26
C PHE A 84 16.90 -9.94 0.75
N GLY A 85 16.40 -8.84 0.21
CA GLY A 85 16.05 -8.75 -1.21
C GLY A 85 17.27 -8.70 -2.12
N GLN A 86 18.44 -8.25 -1.62
CA GLN A 86 19.64 -8.10 -2.43
C GLN A 86 20.05 -9.38 -3.16
N GLU A 87 20.06 -10.53 -2.47
CA GLU A 87 20.44 -11.83 -3.06
C GLU A 87 19.44 -12.26 -4.15
N PHE A 88 18.15 -12.03 -3.91
CA PHE A 88 17.12 -12.34 -4.89
C PHE A 88 17.27 -11.47 -6.14
N TRP A 89 17.41 -10.16 -6.00
CA TRP A 89 17.49 -9.23 -7.12
C TRP A 89 18.76 -9.31 -7.96
N GLN A 90 19.81 -9.93 -7.44
CA GLN A 90 21.04 -10.22 -8.23
C GLN A 90 20.83 -11.29 -9.30
N ARG A 91 19.85 -12.19 -9.13
CA ARG A 91 19.67 -13.38 -9.97
C ARG A 91 18.27 -13.48 -10.57
N SER A 92 17.35 -12.61 -10.20
CA SER A 92 15.92 -12.73 -10.48
C SER A 92 15.30 -11.39 -10.83
N SER A 93 14.26 -11.45 -11.66
CA SER A 93 13.42 -10.32 -12.03
C SER A 93 12.16 -10.24 -11.16
N PHE A 94 11.37 -9.21 -11.36
CA PHE A 94 10.08 -9.06 -10.66
C PHE A 94 9.08 -10.17 -11.02
N LYS A 95 9.18 -10.70 -12.27
CA LYS A 95 8.36 -11.83 -12.73
C LYS A 95 8.65 -13.12 -11.95
N ASP A 96 9.90 -13.33 -11.54
CA ASP A 96 10.30 -14.52 -10.80
C ASP A 96 9.71 -14.60 -9.40
N LEU A 97 9.19 -13.49 -8.86
CA LEU A 97 8.42 -13.49 -7.62
C LEU A 97 7.15 -14.35 -7.71
N ASP A 98 6.58 -14.52 -8.90
CA ASP A 98 5.39 -15.35 -9.10
C ASP A 98 5.70 -16.86 -8.99
N ASN A 99 6.98 -17.24 -9.10
CA ASN A 99 7.44 -18.61 -8.96
C ASN A 99 7.87 -18.96 -7.52
N VAL A 100 7.85 -17.98 -6.61
CA VAL A 100 8.23 -18.21 -5.21
C VAL A 100 7.09 -18.97 -4.50
N PRO A 101 7.39 -20.09 -3.83
CA PRO A 101 6.39 -20.86 -3.11
C PRO A 101 5.60 -19.98 -2.10
N ASN A 102 4.29 -20.12 -2.10
CA ASN A 102 3.36 -19.37 -1.24
C ASN A 102 3.37 -17.84 -1.42
N ALA A 103 4.04 -17.30 -2.44
CA ALA A 103 3.93 -15.89 -2.78
C ALA A 103 2.63 -15.59 -3.53
N GLU A 104 2.08 -14.39 -3.31
CA GLU A 104 0.98 -13.88 -4.11
C GLU A 104 1.49 -13.49 -5.50
N THR A 105 0.94 -14.08 -6.55
CA THR A 105 1.30 -13.74 -7.94
C THR A 105 0.72 -12.39 -8.35
N VAL A 106 1.28 -11.78 -9.41
CA VAL A 106 0.75 -10.51 -9.94
C VAL A 106 -0.72 -10.63 -10.36
N PRO A 107 -1.18 -11.70 -11.06
CA PRO A 107 -2.60 -11.87 -11.35
C PRO A 107 -3.49 -12.02 -10.12
N GLN A 108 -3.03 -12.71 -9.08
CA GLN A 108 -3.77 -12.83 -7.81
C GLN A 108 -3.90 -11.47 -7.12
N MET A 109 -2.81 -10.70 -7.07
CA MET A 109 -2.81 -9.35 -6.53
C MET A 109 -3.73 -8.42 -7.32
N ALA A 110 -3.73 -8.50 -8.66
CA ALA A 110 -4.63 -7.73 -9.52
C ALA A 110 -6.11 -8.06 -9.25
N LYS A 111 -6.45 -9.35 -9.13
CA LYS A 111 -7.81 -9.78 -8.76
C LYS A 111 -8.24 -9.26 -7.38
N ARG A 112 -7.32 -9.21 -6.42
CA ARG A 112 -7.59 -8.65 -5.08
C ARG A 112 -7.73 -7.12 -5.14
N ALA A 113 -6.92 -6.46 -5.95
CA ALA A 113 -7.02 -5.02 -6.18
C ALA A 113 -8.35 -4.64 -6.85
N GLN A 114 -8.83 -5.44 -7.79
CA GLN A 114 -10.15 -5.26 -8.39
C GLN A 114 -11.27 -5.31 -7.34
N LYS A 115 -11.25 -6.33 -6.47
CA LYS A 115 -12.22 -6.42 -5.37
C LYS A 115 -12.12 -5.26 -4.38
N ALA A 116 -10.90 -4.78 -4.11
CA ALA A 116 -10.70 -3.61 -3.27
C ALA A 116 -11.27 -2.34 -3.91
N TYR A 117 -11.05 -2.16 -5.20
CA TYR A 117 -11.63 -1.05 -5.97
C TYR A 117 -13.15 -1.07 -5.94
N GLU A 118 -13.77 -2.22 -6.23
CA GLU A 118 -15.22 -2.41 -6.15
C GLU A 118 -15.77 -2.09 -4.75
N TYR A 119 -15.08 -2.51 -3.69
CA TYR A 119 -15.43 -2.13 -2.32
C TYR A 119 -15.37 -0.61 -2.11
N LEU A 120 -14.28 0.04 -2.57
CA LEU A 120 -14.04 1.46 -2.33
C LEU A 120 -15.02 2.36 -3.09
N ILE A 121 -15.36 2.05 -4.35
CA ILE A 121 -16.32 2.85 -5.13
C ILE A 121 -17.77 2.72 -4.64
N ASN A 122 -18.09 1.66 -3.89
CA ASN A 122 -19.40 1.47 -3.29
C ASN A 122 -19.52 2.11 -1.89
N ILE A 123 -18.47 2.78 -1.40
CA ILE A 123 -18.53 3.56 -0.17
C ILE A 123 -19.30 4.86 -0.45
N ASN A 124 -20.38 5.10 0.29
CA ASN A 124 -21.17 6.33 0.17
C ASN A 124 -20.53 7.49 0.97
N GLN A 125 -19.33 7.92 0.56
CA GLN A 125 -18.57 9.01 1.15
C GLN A 125 -17.78 9.70 0.04
N ASP A 126 -17.72 11.04 0.05
CA ASP A 126 -17.10 11.81 -1.03
C ASP A 126 -15.57 11.73 -1.00
N ASN A 127 -14.97 11.76 0.20
CA ASN A 127 -13.52 11.79 0.36
C ASN A 127 -13.02 10.62 1.23
N VAL A 128 -12.57 9.55 0.59
CA VAL A 128 -12.06 8.35 1.25
C VAL A 128 -10.53 8.32 1.21
N LEU A 129 -9.89 8.36 2.37
CA LEU A 129 -8.45 8.15 2.48
C LEU A 129 -8.14 6.66 2.62
N VAL A 130 -7.40 6.11 1.66
CA VAL A 130 -6.93 4.72 1.69
C VAL A 130 -5.47 4.67 2.13
N VAL A 131 -5.17 3.95 3.22
CA VAL A 131 -3.80 3.74 3.71
C VAL A 131 -3.40 2.29 3.49
N SER A 132 -2.46 2.06 2.58
CA SER A 132 -2.04 0.74 2.14
C SER A 132 -0.52 0.65 1.96
N HIS A 133 -0.03 -0.14 1.03
CA HIS A 133 1.37 -0.50 0.83
C HIS A 133 1.83 -0.21 -0.60
N GLY A 134 3.14 -0.33 -0.84
CA GLY A 134 3.74 0.04 -2.11
C GLY A 134 3.33 -0.85 -3.28
N SER A 135 3.47 -2.16 -3.18
CA SER A 135 3.13 -3.06 -4.30
C SER A 135 1.64 -3.14 -4.53
N PHE A 136 0.85 -3.28 -3.45
CA PHE A 136 -0.60 -3.28 -3.56
C PHE A 136 -1.15 -1.93 -4.06
N GLY A 137 -0.59 -0.81 -3.60
CA GLY A 137 -0.98 0.53 -4.08
C GLY A 137 -0.81 0.69 -5.58
N ARG A 138 0.32 0.20 -6.13
CA ARG A 138 0.52 0.17 -7.60
C ARG A 138 -0.53 -0.68 -8.31
N ALA A 139 -0.87 -1.85 -7.76
CA ALA A 139 -1.91 -2.68 -8.35
C ALA A 139 -3.27 -1.97 -8.35
N LEU A 140 -3.62 -1.29 -7.26
CA LEU A 140 -4.86 -0.51 -7.17
C LEU A 140 -4.87 0.66 -8.16
N ILE A 141 -3.76 1.41 -8.30
CA ILE A 141 -3.64 2.49 -9.29
C ILE A 141 -3.86 1.95 -10.70
N ARG A 142 -3.31 0.77 -11.04
CA ARG A 142 -3.52 0.18 -12.35
C ARG A 142 -4.98 -0.17 -12.62
N ILE A 143 -5.68 -0.70 -11.64
CA ILE A 143 -7.13 -0.96 -11.78
C ILE A 143 -7.88 0.34 -12.07
N VAL A 144 -7.65 1.40 -11.28
CA VAL A 144 -8.30 2.70 -11.48
C VAL A 144 -8.00 3.32 -12.84
N LYS A 145 -6.78 3.13 -13.36
CA LYS A 145 -6.31 3.68 -14.64
C LYS A 145 -6.48 2.71 -15.82
N GLU A 146 -7.14 1.58 -15.62
CA GLU A 146 -7.36 0.54 -16.64
C GLU A 146 -6.06 0.05 -17.32
N ILE A 147 -4.97 -0.01 -16.55
CA ILE A 147 -3.66 -0.45 -17.03
C ILE A 147 -3.50 -1.95 -16.80
N PRO A 148 -3.11 -2.74 -17.82
CA PRO A 148 -2.91 -4.18 -17.68
C PRO A 148 -1.93 -4.54 -16.55
N HIS A 149 -2.25 -5.58 -15.77
CA HIS A 149 -1.43 -5.99 -14.65
C HIS A 149 -0.07 -6.56 -15.07
N GLU A 150 0.08 -7.03 -16.29
CA GLU A 150 1.33 -7.50 -16.89
C GLU A 150 2.41 -6.40 -16.93
N HIS A 151 2.02 -5.13 -16.90
CA HIS A 151 2.94 -4.00 -16.80
C HIS A 151 3.74 -4.02 -15.47
N GLU A 152 3.29 -4.76 -14.44
CA GLU A 152 4.06 -4.96 -13.20
C GLU A 152 5.36 -5.73 -13.44
N TYR A 153 5.42 -6.58 -14.49
CA TYR A 153 6.63 -7.32 -14.85
C TYR A 153 7.68 -6.49 -15.59
N ASN A 154 7.29 -5.33 -16.11
CA ASN A 154 8.21 -4.42 -16.79
C ASN A 154 8.76 -3.40 -15.78
N ASP A 155 10.08 -3.36 -15.60
CA ASP A 155 10.72 -2.49 -14.62
C ASP A 155 10.44 -1.01 -14.87
N GLN A 156 10.44 -0.56 -16.13
CA GLN A 156 10.14 0.83 -16.46
C GLN A 156 8.71 1.18 -16.08
N HIS A 157 7.73 0.40 -16.53
CA HIS A 157 6.31 0.62 -16.19
C HIS A 157 6.03 0.51 -14.68
N ARG A 158 6.82 -0.30 -13.95
CA ARG A 158 6.71 -0.40 -12.50
C ARG A 158 7.25 0.86 -11.81
N LEU A 159 8.31 1.46 -12.35
CA LEU A 159 8.90 2.70 -11.84
C LEU A 159 7.99 3.92 -12.09
N ASP A 160 7.26 3.96 -13.20
CA ASP A 160 6.32 5.04 -13.55
C ASP A 160 5.20 5.21 -12.49
N PHE A 161 4.88 4.14 -11.75
CA PHE A 161 3.89 4.14 -10.67
C PHE A 161 4.51 3.93 -9.29
N ARG A 162 5.78 4.31 -9.12
CA ARG A 162 6.42 4.19 -7.81
C ARG A 162 5.77 5.13 -6.80
N ILE A 163 5.31 4.55 -5.70
CA ILE A 163 4.76 5.29 -4.56
C ILE A 163 5.82 5.36 -3.46
N GLY A 164 6.15 6.56 -3.03
CA GLY A 164 7.05 6.79 -1.90
C GLY A 164 6.39 6.47 -0.55
N ASN A 165 7.20 6.42 0.50
CA ASN A 165 6.68 6.19 1.86
C ASN A 165 5.81 7.38 2.29
N ALA A 166 4.59 7.10 2.71
CA ALA A 166 3.59 8.09 3.11
C ALA A 166 3.31 9.17 2.02
N GLU A 167 3.48 8.81 0.77
CA GLU A 167 3.11 9.63 -0.38
C GLU A 167 1.60 9.62 -0.59
N ILE A 168 1.05 10.75 -1.04
CA ILE A 168 -0.36 10.90 -1.38
C ILE A 168 -0.49 10.78 -2.90
N VAL A 169 -1.34 9.85 -3.33
CA VAL A 169 -1.76 9.71 -4.72
C VAL A 169 -3.27 9.92 -4.77
N GLU A 170 -3.71 10.89 -5.55
CA GLU A 170 -5.11 11.11 -5.84
C GLU A 170 -5.52 10.21 -7.00
N LEU A 171 -6.62 9.46 -6.85
CA LEU A 171 -7.01 8.43 -7.82
C LEU A 171 -8.23 8.84 -8.66
N ILE A 172 -9.17 9.57 -8.08
CA ILE A 172 -10.46 10.00 -8.69
C ILE A 172 -10.81 11.38 -8.16
#